data_3120f1e90f4d8197ab0c8a79b55ee8e6
#
_entry.id   3120f1e90f4d8197ab0c8a79b55ee8e6
#
_cell.length_a   1.000
_cell.length_b   1.000
_cell.length_c   1.000
_cell.angle_alpha   90.00
_cell.angle_beta   90.00
_cell.angle_gamma   90.00
#
_symmetry.space_group_name_H-M   'P 1'
#
loop_
_entity.id
_entity.type
_entity.pdbx_description
1 polymer ?
#
loop_
_entity_poly.entity_id
_entity_poly.type
_entity_poly.pdbx_seq_one_letter_code
_entity_poly.pdbx_strand_id
1 'polypeptide(L)'
;MTARRRFLTLAVVVLLLAGALAAWLMWRTLHRVEQAATLTKTEEQADLGSVVTRVRSLARLETASMHVANVSTIRQGYNLLPDRFAGDEITLFAAGDVIAGIDLSTIQQRDVWREPDGTLVMRLPASQLLVSRIDNRETRVINRKTGIFRGADQGLEGRARQYAEQQIRNEAVRKNILGMAQEGAEAKLAPLLHTLGFTKVRFERSGGQPSPAAPQ
;
A
#
# COMPACT_ATOMS: atom_id res chain seq x y z
N MET A 1 -5.44 -87.07 38.06
CA MET A 1 -5.69 -85.73 38.56
C MET A 1 -4.70 -84.64 37.96
N THR A 2 -3.75 -85.04 37.22
CA THR A 2 -2.62 -84.12 36.71
C THR A 2 -2.94 -83.39 35.40
N ALA A 3 -3.77 -83.94 34.51
CA ALA A 3 -4.07 -83.29 33.22
C ALA A 3 -4.97 -82.09 33.35
N ARG A 4 -5.97 -82.11 34.24
CA ARG A 4 -6.88 -80.96 34.46
C ARG A 4 -6.21 -79.71 35.05
N ARG A 5 -5.19 -79.90 35.90
CA ARG A 5 -4.43 -78.82 36.46
C ARG A 5 -3.49 -78.13 35.39
N ARG A 6 -2.92 -78.92 34.48
CA ARG A 6 -2.11 -78.41 33.37
C ARG A 6 -2.96 -77.65 32.36
N PHE A 7 -4.20 -78.08 32.13
CA PHE A 7 -5.11 -77.32 31.23
C PHE A 7 -5.55 -75.97 31.85
N LEU A 8 -5.84 -75.96 33.17
CA LEU A 8 -6.17 -74.75 33.89
C LEU A 8 -4.99 -73.73 33.92
N THR A 9 -3.75 -74.20 34.11
CA THR A 9 -2.55 -73.29 34.08
C THR A 9 -2.28 -72.74 32.69
N LEU A 10 -2.46 -73.54 31.62
CA LEU A 10 -2.35 -73.08 30.24
C LEU A 10 -3.42 -72.04 29.89
N ALA A 11 -4.65 -72.24 30.31
CA ALA A 11 -5.75 -71.31 30.08
C ALA A 11 -5.50 -69.93 30.78
N VAL A 12 -4.98 -69.94 32.01
CA VAL A 12 -4.61 -68.72 32.75
C VAL A 12 -3.48 -67.98 32.08
N VAL A 13 -2.44 -68.71 31.61
CA VAL A 13 -1.29 -68.08 30.91
C VAL A 13 -1.73 -67.44 29.60
N VAL A 14 -2.59 -68.09 28.80
CA VAL A 14 -3.17 -67.53 27.58
C VAL A 14 -3.99 -66.29 27.85
N LEU A 15 -4.79 -66.28 28.93
CA LEU A 15 -5.59 -65.15 29.31
C LEU A 15 -4.74 -63.95 29.78
N LEU A 16 -3.65 -64.21 30.51
CA LEU A 16 -2.67 -63.17 30.89
C LEU A 16 -1.93 -62.57 29.69
N LEU A 17 -1.53 -63.45 28.74
CA LEU A 17 -0.88 -62.99 27.51
C LEU A 17 -1.81 -62.17 26.62
N ALA A 18 -3.10 -62.58 26.50
CA ALA A 18 -4.12 -61.81 25.79
C ALA A 18 -4.38 -60.46 26.45
N GLY A 19 -4.45 -60.41 27.78
CA GLY A 19 -4.60 -59.17 28.56
C GLY A 19 -3.39 -58.24 28.38
N ALA A 20 -2.17 -58.78 28.43
CA ALA A 20 -0.94 -57.99 28.21
C ALA A 20 -0.85 -57.45 26.78
N LEU A 21 -1.27 -58.24 25.79
CA LEU A 21 -1.32 -57.78 24.38
C LEU A 21 -2.38 -56.69 24.18
N ALA A 22 -3.56 -56.83 24.77
CA ALA A 22 -4.60 -55.82 24.72
C ALA A 22 -4.16 -54.50 25.41
N ALA A 23 -3.53 -54.59 26.58
CA ALA A 23 -2.99 -53.44 27.29
C ALA A 23 -1.87 -52.75 26.48
N TRP A 24 -1.00 -53.53 25.84
CA TRP A 24 0.07 -52.99 24.97
C TRP A 24 -0.49 -52.32 23.72
N LEU A 25 -1.50 -52.90 23.08
CA LEU A 25 -2.19 -52.30 21.94
C LEU A 25 -2.89 -50.99 22.33
N MET A 26 -3.59 -50.99 23.47
CA MET A 26 -4.27 -49.83 23.99
C MET A 26 -3.27 -48.70 24.34
N TRP A 27 -2.16 -49.04 24.97
CA TRP A 27 -1.08 -48.06 25.26
C TRP A 27 -0.46 -47.52 23.97
N ARG A 28 -0.24 -48.37 22.97
CA ARG A 28 0.29 -47.97 21.67
C ARG A 28 -0.67 -47.05 20.89
N THR A 29 -1.99 -47.25 21.01
CA THR A 29 -2.99 -46.39 20.37
C THR A 29 -3.10 -45.03 21.08
N LEU A 30 -3.06 -45.03 22.44
CA LEU A 30 -3.04 -43.81 23.23
C LEU A 30 -1.82 -42.91 22.92
N HIS A 31 -0.63 -43.50 22.84
CA HIS A 31 0.58 -42.73 22.47
C HIS A 31 0.55 -42.22 21.02
N ARG A 32 -0.11 -42.88 20.11
CA ARG A 32 -0.32 -42.37 18.75
C ARG A 32 -1.30 -41.20 18.70
N VAL A 33 -2.34 -41.23 19.55
CA VAL A 33 -3.29 -40.12 19.65
C VAL A 33 -2.66 -38.91 20.30
N GLU A 34 -1.78 -39.07 21.32
CA GLU A 34 -1.03 -37.96 21.88
C GLU A 34 -0.05 -37.34 20.87
N GLN A 35 0.63 -38.13 20.04
CA GLN A 35 1.50 -37.63 18.98
C GLN A 35 0.72 -36.96 17.83
N ALA A 36 -0.52 -37.38 17.57
CA ALA A 36 -1.39 -36.72 16.60
C ALA A 36 -2.02 -35.42 17.17
N ALA A 37 -2.23 -35.35 18.49
CA ALA A 37 -2.73 -34.14 19.14
C ALA A 37 -1.66 -33.07 19.36
N THR A 38 -0.38 -33.42 19.28
CA THR A 38 0.76 -32.47 19.23
C THR A 38 1.09 -32.01 17.82
N LEU A 39 0.26 -32.28 16.84
CA LEU A 39 0.21 -31.42 15.67
C LEU A 39 -0.34 -30.09 16.16
N THR A 40 0.52 -29.39 16.87
CA THR A 40 0.39 -27.98 17.12
C THR A 40 -0.05 -27.38 15.81
N LYS A 41 -1.24 -26.80 15.77
CA LYS A 41 -1.61 -25.82 14.78
C LYS A 41 -0.48 -24.82 14.80
N THR A 42 0.54 -25.02 13.96
CA THR A 42 1.49 -24.00 13.65
C THR A 42 0.63 -22.95 12.95
N GLU A 43 0.04 -22.07 13.74
CA GLU A 43 -0.35 -20.78 13.22
C GLU A 43 0.96 -20.22 12.69
N GLU A 44 1.14 -20.37 11.41
CA GLU A 44 2.18 -19.69 10.66
C GLU A 44 1.87 -18.22 10.83
N GLN A 45 2.29 -17.68 12.00
CA GLN A 45 2.22 -16.26 12.26
C GLN A 45 3.11 -15.66 11.20
N ALA A 46 2.49 -15.05 10.20
CA ALA A 46 3.23 -14.34 9.17
C ALA A 46 4.23 -13.44 9.89
N ASP A 47 5.51 -13.75 9.71
CA ASP A 47 6.60 -13.01 10.31
C ASP A 47 6.52 -11.56 9.84
N LEU A 48 6.60 -10.60 10.77
CA LEU A 48 6.55 -9.18 10.44
C LEU A 48 7.61 -8.78 9.40
N GLY A 49 8.75 -9.48 9.38
CA GLY A 49 9.78 -9.32 8.36
C GLY A 49 9.29 -9.68 6.96
N SER A 50 8.50 -10.75 6.83
CA SER A 50 7.89 -11.16 5.56
C SER A 50 6.86 -10.15 5.08
N VAL A 51 6.07 -9.56 5.99
CA VAL A 51 5.11 -8.48 5.68
C VAL A 51 5.84 -7.27 5.12
N VAL A 52 6.88 -6.80 5.81
CA VAL A 52 7.69 -5.66 5.35
C VAL A 52 8.29 -5.92 3.99
N THR A 53 8.85 -7.11 3.76
CA THR A 53 9.44 -7.48 2.47
C THR A 53 8.38 -7.49 1.37
N ARG A 54 7.20 -8.05 1.63
CA ARG A 54 6.10 -8.10 0.66
C ARG A 54 5.56 -6.71 0.32
N VAL A 55 5.35 -5.86 1.33
CA VAL A 55 4.90 -4.48 1.12
C VAL A 55 5.95 -3.66 0.38
N ARG A 56 7.23 -3.80 0.76
CA ARG A 56 8.35 -3.13 0.08
C ARG A 56 8.46 -3.51 -1.41
N SER A 57 8.14 -4.76 -1.76
CA SER A 57 8.17 -5.22 -3.14
C SER A 57 7.18 -4.50 -4.07
N LEU A 58 6.17 -3.84 -3.51
CA LEU A 58 5.25 -2.98 -4.28
C LEU A 58 5.89 -1.66 -4.70
N ALA A 59 7.05 -1.29 -4.11
CA ALA A 59 7.78 -0.07 -4.39
C ALA A 59 6.90 1.18 -4.34
N ARG A 60 6.60 1.81 -5.48
CA ARG A 60 5.70 2.96 -5.57
C ARG A 60 4.28 2.49 -5.82
N LEU A 61 3.39 2.78 -4.88
CA LEU A 61 1.98 2.45 -4.98
C LEU A 61 1.19 3.68 -5.43
N GLU A 62 0.84 3.73 -6.70
CA GLU A 62 -0.03 4.75 -7.27
C GLU A 62 -1.47 4.48 -6.86
N THR A 63 -2.10 5.43 -6.19
CA THR A 63 -3.42 5.23 -5.57
C THR A 63 -4.44 6.31 -5.87
N ALA A 64 -4.00 7.46 -6.35
CA ALA A 64 -4.88 8.52 -6.85
C ALA A 64 -4.37 9.07 -8.18
N SER A 65 -5.29 9.37 -9.08
CA SER A 65 -5.02 10.06 -10.34
C SER A 65 -6.07 11.14 -10.55
N MET A 66 -5.64 12.30 -11.02
CA MET A 66 -6.50 13.43 -11.27
C MET A 66 -6.14 14.09 -12.59
N HIS A 67 -7.11 14.26 -13.47
CA HIS A 67 -6.99 15.09 -14.65
C HIS A 67 -7.38 16.53 -14.30
N VAL A 68 -6.49 17.47 -14.58
CA VAL A 68 -6.66 18.90 -14.24
C VAL A 68 -6.46 19.73 -15.48
N ALA A 69 -7.39 20.65 -15.72
CA ALA A 69 -7.27 21.66 -16.76
C ALA A 69 -7.32 23.06 -16.16
N ASN A 70 -6.53 23.96 -16.73
CA ASN A 70 -6.44 25.33 -16.25
C ASN A 70 -6.08 26.27 -17.42
N VAL A 71 -6.37 27.56 -17.23
CA VAL A 71 -5.96 28.63 -18.13
C VAL A 71 -4.92 29.47 -17.43
N SER A 72 -3.73 29.54 -18.01
CA SER A 72 -2.60 30.28 -17.46
C SER A 72 -2.17 31.39 -18.40
N THR A 73 -1.92 32.59 -17.89
CA THR A 73 -1.38 33.71 -18.64
C THR A 73 -0.02 34.10 -18.10
N ILE A 74 0.96 34.17 -18.97
CA ILE A 74 2.29 34.67 -18.65
C ILE A 74 2.53 35.93 -19.46
N ARG A 75 3.11 36.94 -18.80
CA ARG A 75 3.54 38.20 -19.39
C ARG A 75 5.02 38.36 -19.18
N GLN A 76 5.66 38.92 -20.21
CA GLN A 76 7.04 39.37 -20.16
C GLN A 76 7.09 40.79 -20.74
N GLY A 77 7.55 41.74 -19.94
CA GLY A 77 7.69 43.14 -20.32
C GLY A 77 9.04 43.69 -19.94
N TYR A 78 9.29 44.94 -20.21
CA TYR A 78 10.47 45.71 -19.76
C TYR A 78 10.01 46.79 -18.78
N ASN A 79 10.73 46.96 -17.67
CA ASN A 79 10.37 47.91 -16.62
C ASN A 79 10.29 49.39 -17.09
N LEU A 80 10.92 49.72 -18.20
CA LEU A 80 11.05 51.09 -18.72
C LEU A 80 10.10 51.41 -19.88
N LEU A 81 9.40 50.38 -20.44
CA LEU A 81 8.53 50.54 -21.60
C LEU A 81 7.17 49.96 -21.32
N PRO A 82 6.07 50.65 -21.70
CA PRO A 82 4.71 50.06 -21.55
C PRO A 82 4.59 48.76 -22.35
N ASP A 83 3.88 47.80 -21.79
CA ASP A 83 3.70 46.41 -22.36
C ASP A 83 3.14 46.42 -23.77
N ARG A 84 2.33 47.42 -24.15
CA ARG A 84 1.78 47.59 -25.51
C ARG A 84 2.83 47.80 -26.59
N PHE A 85 4.04 48.27 -26.20
CA PHE A 85 5.15 48.50 -27.12
C PHE A 85 6.20 47.40 -27.11
N ALA A 86 6.49 46.85 -25.93
CA ALA A 86 7.59 45.90 -25.73
C ALA A 86 7.22 44.66 -24.90
N GLY A 87 5.94 44.49 -24.56
CA GLY A 87 5.45 43.30 -23.86
C GLY A 87 5.22 42.11 -24.79
N ASP A 88 5.30 40.91 -24.25
CA ASP A 88 4.83 39.69 -24.88
C ASP A 88 3.99 38.92 -23.85
N GLU A 89 2.75 38.60 -24.19
CA GLU A 89 1.77 37.91 -23.34
C GLU A 89 1.30 36.65 -24.08
N ILE A 90 1.31 35.53 -23.39
CA ILE A 90 0.75 34.30 -23.89
C ILE A 90 -0.26 33.75 -22.88
N THR A 91 -1.45 33.42 -23.39
CA THR A 91 -2.48 32.71 -22.63
C THR A 91 -2.58 31.29 -23.15
N LEU A 92 -2.37 30.34 -22.25
CA LEU A 92 -2.34 28.91 -22.53
C LEU A 92 -3.51 28.23 -21.82
N PHE A 93 -4.31 27.47 -22.56
CA PHE A 93 -5.13 26.40 -21.99
C PHE A 93 -4.23 25.21 -21.83
N ALA A 94 -4.09 24.71 -20.61
CA ALA A 94 -3.29 23.53 -20.30
C ALA A 94 -4.13 22.50 -19.56
N ALA A 95 -4.04 21.27 -20.01
CA ALA A 95 -4.60 20.10 -19.33
C ALA A 95 -3.49 19.10 -19.05
N GLY A 96 -3.67 18.29 -18.02
CA GLY A 96 -2.65 17.32 -17.63
C GLY A 96 -3.09 16.38 -16.53
N ASP A 97 -2.29 15.33 -16.34
CA ASP A 97 -2.51 14.30 -15.35
C ASP A 97 -1.55 14.45 -14.18
N VAL A 98 -2.08 14.34 -12.99
CA VAL A 98 -1.33 14.26 -11.74
C VAL A 98 -1.63 12.93 -11.08
N ILE A 99 -0.57 12.17 -10.79
CA ILE A 99 -0.66 10.89 -10.10
C ILE A 99 0.00 11.04 -8.74
N ALA A 100 -0.71 10.63 -7.70
CA ALA A 100 -0.20 10.59 -6.33
C ALA A 100 -0.24 9.17 -5.76
N GLY A 101 0.59 8.92 -4.78
CA GLY A 101 0.71 7.62 -4.15
C GLY A 101 1.69 7.64 -3.00
N ILE A 102 2.11 6.44 -2.56
CA ILE A 102 3.05 6.24 -1.47
C ILE A 102 4.28 5.48 -1.95
N ASP A 103 5.44 5.88 -1.49
CA ASP A 103 6.68 5.13 -1.71
C ASP A 103 6.88 4.12 -0.57
N LEU A 104 6.47 2.89 -0.82
CA LEU A 104 6.56 1.79 0.14
C LEU A 104 7.98 1.22 0.28
N SER A 105 8.91 1.56 -0.60
CA SER A 105 10.30 1.11 -0.52
C SER A 105 11.00 1.62 0.74
N THR A 106 10.51 2.71 1.31
CA THR A 106 11.05 3.37 2.51
C THR A 106 10.58 2.75 3.83
N ILE A 107 9.55 1.88 3.81
CA ILE A 107 9.03 1.20 5.01
C ILE A 107 10.11 0.33 5.65
N GLN A 108 10.24 0.43 6.96
CA GLN A 108 11.17 -0.34 7.77
C GLN A 108 10.42 -1.28 8.73
N GLN A 109 11.12 -2.25 9.31
CA GLN A 109 10.51 -3.19 10.24
C GLN A 109 9.93 -2.51 11.49
N ARG A 110 10.50 -1.39 11.92
CA ARG A 110 9.98 -0.57 13.03
C ARG A 110 8.65 0.13 12.71
N ASP A 111 8.26 0.20 11.44
CA ASP A 111 7.02 0.83 11.00
C ASP A 111 5.85 -0.17 10.96
N VAL A 112 6.12 -1.44 11.30
CA VAL A 112 5.13 -2.52 11.36
C VAL A 112 5.26 -3.27 12.67
N TRP A 113 4.19 -3.29 13.47
CA TRP A 113 4.17 -3.99 14.76
C TRP A 113 2.79 -4.60 15.03
N ARG A 114 2.73 -5.47 16.02
CA ARG A 114 1.48 -6.08 16.49
C ARG A 114 1.15 -5.58 17.88
N GLU A 115 -0.09 -5.18 18.10
CA GLU A 115 -0.62 -4.86 19.40
C GLU A 115 -0.98 -6.11 20.21
N PRO A 116 -1.14 -6.00 21.54
CA PRO A 116 -1.48 -7.15 22.38
C PRO A 116 -2.82 -7.82 22.05
N ASP A 117 -3.75 -7.10 21.42
CA ASP A 117 -5.04 -7.61 20.96
C ASP A 117 -4.95 -8.34 19.59
N GLY A 118 -3.75 -8.48 19.03
CA GLY A 118 -3.48 -9.13 17.75
C GLY A 118 -3.62 -8.22 16.53
N THR A 119 -3.97 -6.94 16.69
CA THR A 119 -4.06 -5.97 15.58
C THR A 119 -2.67 -5.70 14.99
N LEU A 120 -2.55 -5.86 13.66
CA LEU A 120 -1.37 -5.40 12.93
C LEU A 120 -1.46 -3.90 12.73
N VAL A 121 -0.48 -3.16 13.21
CA VAL A 121 -0.36 -1.72 12.97
C VAL A 121 0.75 -1.47 11.95
N MET A 122 0.45 -0.69 10.93
CA MET A 122 1.41 -0.31 9.90
C MET A 122 1.44 1.22 9.76
N ARG A 123 2.62 1.82 9.99
CA ARG A 123 2.84 3.23 9.75
C ARG A 123 3.22 3.45 8.30
N LEU A 124 2.33 4.11 7.55
CA LEU A 124 2.55 4.41 6.14
C LEU A 124 3.34 5.71 5.97
N PRO A 125 4.29 5.76 5.04
CA PRO A 125 4.91 7.01 4.61
C PRO A 125 3.87 8.01 4.13
N ALA A 126 4.20 9.29 4.16
CA ALA A 126 3.35 10.33 3.61
C ALA A 126 3.14 10.14 2.11
N SER A 127 1.92 10.36 1.65
CA SER A 127 1.61 10.39 0.23
C SER A 127 2.32 11.56 -0.46
N GLN A 128 2.72 11.35 -1.70
CA GLN A 128 3.44 12.34 -2.51
C GLN A 128 2.97 12.31 -3.96
N LEU A 129 3.24 13.41 -4.68
CA LEU A 129 3.03 13.43 -6.12
C LEU A 129 4.13 12.58 -6.78
N LEU A 130 3.73 11.56 -7.52
CA LEU A 130 4.64 10.65 -8.20
C LEU A 130 4.90 11.08 -9.64
N VAL A 131 3.86 11.57 -10.32
CA VAL A 131 3.92 12.04 -11.70
C VAL A 131 3.08 13.30 -11.84
N SER A 132 3.58 14.28 -12.57
CA SER A 132 2.82 15.42 -13.06
C SER A 132 3.26 15.68 -14.49
N ARG A 133 2.33 15.70 -15.41
CA ARG A 133 2.63 15.91 -16.84
C ARG A 133 1.51 16.65 -17.53
N ILE A 134 1.88 17.52 -18.46
CA ILE A 134 0.94 18.17 -19.39
C ILE A 134 0.56 17.20 -20.51
N ASP A 135 -0.71 17.14 -20.85
CA ASP A 135 -1.18 16.52 -22.08
C ASP A 135 -0.99 17.51 -23.25
N ASN A 136 -0.05 17.21 -24.12
CA ASN A 136 0.24 18.04 -25.27
C ASN A 136 -0.85 18.04 -26.34
N ARG A 137 -1.78 17.06 -26.33
CA ARG A 137 -2.90 17.00 -27.28
C ARG A 137 -4.00 17.97 -26.89
N GLU A 138 -4.21 18.15 -25.60
CA GLU A 138 -5.23 19.05 -25.08
C GLU A 138 -4.70 20.46 -24.83
N THR A 139 -3.39 20.61 -24.61
CA THR A 139 -2.76 21.90 -24.31
C THR A 139 -2.55 22.72 -25.56
N ARG A 140 -3.09 23.94 -25.57
CA ARG A 140 -2.99 24.84 -26.70
C ARG A 140 -2.88 26.30 -26.29
N VAL A 141 -2.22 27.10 -27.11
CA VAL A 141 -2.22 28.57 -26.99
C VAL A 141 -3.62 29.08 -27.37
N ILE A 142 -4.28 29.82 -26.48
CA ILE A 142 -5.56 30.45 -26.73
C ILE A 142 -5.35 31.85 -27.33
N ASN A 143 -4.39 32.58 -26.78
CA ASN A 143 -4.13 33.96 -27.17
C ASN A 143 -2.65 34.29 -26.99
N ARG A 144 -2.13 35.13 -27.91
CA ARG A 144 -0.81 35.74 -27.81
C ARG A 144 -0.89 37.20 -28.22
N LYS A 145 -0.34 38.06 -27.40
CA LYS A 145 -0.22 39.50 -27.68
C LYS A 145 1.25 39.89 -27.59
N THR A 146 1.79 40.34 -28.71
CA THR A 146 3.18 40.78 -28.80
C THR A 146 3.22 42.28 -29.10
N GLY A 147 4.05 43.04 -28.39
CA GLY A 147 4.20 44.48 -28.56
C GLY A 147 4.79 44.82 -29.92
N ILE A 148 4.47 46.03 -30.42
CA ILE A 148 4.79 46.48 -31.79
C ILE A 148 6.29 46.49 -32.07
N PHE A 149 7.13 46.76 -31.07
CA PHE A 149 8.58 46.85 -31.22
C PHE A 149 9.34 45.60 -30.78
N ARG A 150 8.61 44.50 -30.53
CA ARG A 150 9.22 43.24 -30.08
C ARG A 150 8.86 42.08 -31.01
N GLY A 151 9.86 41.28 -31.38
CA GLY A 151 9.60 39.98 -31.98
C GLY A 151 9.00 39.00 -30.94
N ALA A 152 8.20 38.06 -31.40
CA ALA A 152 7.65 37.00 -30.52
C ALA A 152 8.81 36.22 -29.86
N ASP A 153 8.82 36.15 -28.53
CA ASP A 153 9.81 35.37 -27.80
C ASP A 153 9.50 33.86 -27.92
N GLN A 154 10.35 33.13 -28.63
CA GLN A 154 10.21 31.70 -28.86
C GLN A 154 10.27 30.88 -27.54
N GLY A 155 10.98 31.40 -26.51
CA GLY A 155 11.08 30.75 -25.20
C GLY A 155 9.86 30.97 -24.31
N LEU A 156 8.98 31.94 -24.61
CA LEU A 156 7.85 32.28 -23.74
C LEU A 156 6.84 31.15 -23.64
N GLU A 157 6.59 30.43 -24.73
CA GLU A 157 5.68 29.26 -24.72
C GLU A 157 6.22 28.15 -23.82
N GLY A 158 7.51 27.84 -23.88
CA GLY A 158 8.14 26.85 -22.99
C GLY A 158 7.97 27.21 -21.51
N ARG A 159 8.18 28.49 -21.16
CA ARG A 159 7.94 28.99 -19.79
C ARG A 159 6.47 28.93 -19.41
N ALA A 160 5.57 29.24 -20.36
CA ALA A 160 4.14 29.13 -20.12
C ALA A 160 3.70 27.70 -19.81
N ARG A 161 4.25 26.69 -20.51
CA ARG A 161 3.99 25.28 -20.27
C ARG A 161 4.53 24.86 -18.89
N GLN A 162 5.73 25.23 -18.53
CA GLN A 162 6.30 24.96 -17.20
C GLN A 162 5.47 25.59 -16.08
N TYR A 163 5.05 26.84 -16.26
CA TYR A 163 4.18 27.51 -15.30
C TYR A 163 2.82 26.82 -15.19
N ALA A 164 2.22 26.44 -16.31
CA ALA A 164 0.94 25.72 -16.34
C ALA A 164 1.05 24.35 -15.66
N GLU A 165 2.14 23.62 -15.85
CA GLU A 165 2.41 22.36 -15.15
C GLU A 165 2.45 22.55 -13.63
N GLN A 166 3.14 23.62 -13.18
CA GLN A 166 3.17 23.95 -11.76
C GLN A 166 1.78 24.30 -11.21
N GLN A 167 0.96 25.02 -12.00
CA GLN A 167 -0.42 25.35 -11.61
C GLN A 167 -1.30 24.08 -11.54
N ILE A 168 -1.17 23.15 -12.49
CA ILE A 168 -1.87 21.86 -12.49
C ILE A 168 -1.51 21.06 -11.24
N ARG A 169 -0.23 21.01 -10.89
CA ARG A 169 0.25 20.36 -9.66
C ARG A 169 -0.34 20.99 -8.39
N ASN A 170 -0.29 22.31 -8.30
CA ASN A 170 -0.84 23.05 -7.16
C ASN A 170 -2.36 22.85 -7.03
N GLU A 171 -3.07 22.83 -8.16
CA GLU A 171 -4.53 22.59 -8.18
C GLU A 171 -4.87 21.19 -7.71
N ALA A 172 -4.14 20.16 -8.15
CA ALA A 172 -4.33 18.79 -7.68
C ALA A 172 -4.13 18.68 -6.15
N VAL A 173 -3.12 19.36 -5.60
CA VAL A 173 -2.87 19.40 -4.16
C VAL A 173 -4.03 20.13 -3.43
N ARG A 174 -4.50 21.28 -3.96
CA ARG A 174 -5.66 21.99 -3.40
C ARG A 174 -6.92 21.13 -3.40
N LYS A 175 -7.10 20.28 -4.40
CA LYS A 175 -8.19 19.30 -4.49
C LYS A 175 -7.95 18.02 -3.68
N ASN A 176 -6.99 18.05 -2.77
CA ASN A 176 -6.69 16.98 -1.81
C ASN A 176 -6.27 15.64 -2.45
N ILE A 177 -5.58 15.66 -3.60
CA ILE A 177 -5.10 14.42 -4.24
C ILE A 177 -4.21 13.59 -3.30
N LEU A 178 -3.45 14.23 -2.41
CA LEU A 178 -2.60 13.54 -1.43
C LEU A 178 -3.43 12.78 -0.39
N GLY A 179 -4.53 13.37 0.11
CA GLY A 179 -5.46 12.67 1.02
C GLY A 179 -6.11 11.48 0.33
N MET A 180 -6.60 11.66 -0.90
CA MET A 180 -7.14 10.57 -1.72
C MET A 180 -6.13 9.45 -1.95
N ALA A 181 -4.86 9.81 -2.17
CA ALA A 181 -3.78 8.84 -2.35
C ALA A 181 -3.50 8.04 -1.07
N GLN A 182 -3.54 8.69 0.08
CA GLN A 182 -3.36 8.04 1.37
C GLN A 182 -4.47 7.01 1.64
N GLU A 183 -5.73 7.43 1.49
CA GLU A 183 -6.89 6.56 1.66
C GLU A 183 -6.89 5.39 0.65
N GLY A 184 -6.55 5.68 -0.60
CA GLY A 184 -6.44 4.66 -1.63
C GLY A 184 -5.33 3.63 -1.35
N ALA A 185 -4.24 4.04 -0.71
CA ALA A 185 -3.18 3.13 -0.30
C ALA A 185 -3.63 2.21 0.85
N GLU A 186 -4.29 2.75 1.86
CA GLU A 186 -4.87 1.99 2.96
C GLU A 186 -5.86 0.93 2.43
N ALA A 187 -6.76 1.36 1.52
CA ALA A 187 -7.75 0.47 0.89
C ALA A 187 -7.13 -0.66 0.04
N LYS A 188 -6.00 -0.40 -0.63
CA LYS A 188 -5.30 -1.42 -1.42
C LYS A 188 -4.44 -2.37 -0.56
N LEU A 189 -3.87 -1.87 0.54
CA LEU A 189 -3.01 -2.65 1.41
C LEU A 189 -3.79 -3.54 2.38
N ALA A 190 -4.97 -3.12 2.85
CA ALA A 190 -5.76 -3.90 3.79
C ALA A 190 -6.08 -5.32 3.27
N PRO A 191 -6.62 -5.53 2.05
CA PRO A 191 -6.86 -6.88 1.53
C PRO A 191 -5.58 -7.72 1.39
N LEU A 192 -4.46 -7.09 1.01
CA LEU A 192 -3.17 -7.77 0.92
C LEU A 192 -2.74 -8.31 2.29
N LEU A 193 -2.87 -7.50 3.35
CA LEU A 193 -2.53 -7.90 4.71
C LEU A 193 -3.49 -8.97 5.26
N HIS A 194 -4.77 -8.92 4.87
CA HIS A 194 -5.72 -9.98 5.19
C HIS A 194 -5.34 -11.32 4.54
N THR A 195 -4.86 -11.32 3.28
CA THR A 195 -4.39 -12.56 2.62
C THR A 195 -3.13 -13.13 3.27
N LEU A 196 -2.36 -12.30 3.99
CA LEU A 196 -1.21 -12.73 4.79
C LEU A 196 -1.61 -13.23 6.20
N GLY A 197 -2.92 -13.35 6.50
CA GLY A 197 -3.45 -13.93 7.73
C GLY A 197 -3.75 -12.93 8.85
N PHE A 198 -3.64 -11.62 8.61
CA PHE A 198 -3.98 -10.61 9.62
C PHE A 198 -5.47 -10.25 9.54
N THR A 199 -6.25 -10.63 10.56
CA THR A 199 -7.69 -10.34 10.63
C THR A 199 -8.01 -8.91 11.00
N LYS A 200 -7.13 -8.27 11.79
CA LYS A 200 -7.27 -6.87 12.20
C LYS A 200 -6.05 -6.08 11.73
N VAL A 201 -6.30 -5.04 10.96
CA VAL A 201 -5.25 -4.15 10.43
C VAL A 201 -5.61 -2.69 10.73
N ARG A 202 -4.64 -1.92 11.21
CA ARG A 202 -4.75 -0.48 11.41
C ARG A 202 -3.58 0.23 10.76
N PHE A 203 -3.88 1.33 10.07
CA PHE A 203 -2.85 2.17 9.47
C PHE A 203 -2.64 3.42 10.30
N GLU A 204 -1.38 3.80 10.50
CA GLU A 204 -0.97 5.10 11.03
C GLU A 204 -0.32 5.92 9.91
N ARG A 205 -0.57 7.21 9.90
CA ARG A 205 0.04 8.14 8.94
C ARG A 205 1.34 8.70 9.52
N SER A 206 2.40 8.70 8.76
CA SER A 206 3.64 9.37 9.13
C SER A 206 3.39 10.89 9.14
N GLY A 207 3.08 11.45 10.32
CA GLY A 207 2.66 12.84 10.46
C GLY A 207 1.62 13.07 11.56
N GLY A 208 1.24 12.04 12.31
CA GLY A 208 0.55 12.18 13.61
C GLY A 208 -0.96 12.40 13.57
N GLN A 209 -1.67 12.04 12.51
CA GLN A 209 -3.13 11.96 12.57
C GLN A 209 -3.58 10.50 12.45
N PRO A 210 -4.29 9.93 13.46
CA PRO A 210 -4.86 8.60 13.34
C PRO A 210 -5.87 8.57 12.20
N SER A 211 -5.80 7.51 11.38
CA SER A 211 -6.82 7.24 10.35
C SER A 211 -8.18 7.09 11.01
N PRO A 212 -9.26 7.68 10.47
CA PRO A 212 -10.60 7.36 10.95
C PRO A 212 -10.84 5.86 10.83
N ALA A 213 -11.28 5.24 11.92
CA ALA A 213 -11.58 3.81 11.97
C ALA A 213 -12.53 3.44 10.83
N ALA A 214 -12.19 2.38 10.09
CA ALA A 214 -13.07 1.84 9.08
C ALA A 214 -14.43 1.47 9.72
N PRO A 215 -15.58 1.76 9.10
CA PRO A 215 -16.89 1.35 9.59
C PRO A 215 -16.95 -0.17 9.64
N GLN A 216 -17.44 -0.69 10.80
CA GLN A 216 -17.64 -2.12 11.06
C GLN A 216 -18.77 -2.70 10.18
#